data_b1701d8a376b90365d259bc54b98bb48
#
_entry.id   b1701d8a376b90365d259bc54b98bb48
#
_cell.length_a   1.000
_cell.length_b   1.000
_cell.length_c   1.000
_cell.angle_alpha   90.00
_cell.angle_beta   90.00
_cell.angle_gamma   90.00
#
_symmetry.space_group_name_H-M   'P 1'
#
loop_
_entity.id
_entity.type
_entity.pdbx_description
1 polymer ?
#
loop_
_entity_poly.entity_id
_entity_poly.type
_entity_poly.pdbx_seq_one_letter_code
_entity_poly.pdbx_strand_id
1 'polypeptide(L)'
;MRIIITIFFVVIGILNTSAGQVDSANVTHKKPSRWNFHVQNTYIGQGDPGFSAKYSGPNSLSNNAQIQETATLSFFAGVRLWPGAEVHMELLTWQGFGLSQTFGIEAFPNGDAYKAGTEFPNFSFAHLFIRQTIGLGGEKEDVADDQLTLAGTQDIRRLTFTIGRMSPLDFCDNNTYAHNPHTQFMNWAAMANLTWDYGEDQIGYTTGIAIDLNQPRWSLRYGFFQMPSVKNGATADDQILMWPGRGSDGPFLRSWAMMAELEGRYNIKAHPGTIRFLSWLDEADFASYQVATALLLANPPGPDVSQGAGVTIPAAARAYRLKYGFGLNLEQEVAKNVGLFSRLGWNNGQLESWTFTDVNWTASLGMSVKGQAWHRRDDALGLVYIVSGASIANQKFLKAGGTDILDGDGNLSYSPERALEAYYDFHIWKTLHVTVDYQLVSNPAFNRARGPVDIFGARLHWEF
;
A
#
# COMPACT_ATOMS: atom_id res chain seq x y z
N MET A 1 12.59 21.44 19.94
CA MET A 1 13.46 20.36 19.45
C MET A 1 13.47 19.29 20.55
N ARG A 2 12.51 18.38 20.52
CA ARG A 2 12.46 17.21 21.42
C ARG A 2 13.03 16.03 20.63
N ILE A 3 14.14 15.53 21.13
CA ILE A 3 14.82 14.36 20.58
C ILE A 3 13.91 13.16 20.84
N ILE A 4 13.36 12.56 19.77
CA ILE A 4 12.69 11.28 19.86
C ILE A 4 13.76 10.24 20.16
N ILE A 5 13.69 9.64 21.34
CA ILE A 5 14.58 8.54 21.72
C ILE A 5 14.13 7.32 20.92
N THR A 6 14.73 7.12 19.77
CA THR A 6 14.55 5.90 18.98
C THR A 6 15.18 4.77 19.78
N ILE A 7 14.34 3.82 20.22
CA ILE A 7 14.83 2.60 20.89
C ILE A 7 15.47 1.73 19.83
N PHE A 8 16.78 1.87 19.65
CA PHE A 8 17.60 0.91 18.92
C PHE A 8 17.78 -0.33 19.80
N PHE A 9 16.93 -1.32 19.66
CA PHE A 9 17.24 -2.66 20.10
C PHE A 9 18.16 -3.31 19.06
N VAL A 10 19.46 -3.16 19.24
CA VAL A 10 20.43 -4.00 18.56
C VAL A 10 20.37 -5.37 19.25
N VAL A 11 19.55 -6.27 18.75
CA VAL A 11 19.65 -7.68 19.10
C VAL A 11 20.80 -8.27 18.29
N ILE A 12 22.00 -8.23 18.84
CA ILE A 12 23.15 -9.01 18.32
C ILE A 12 22.89 -10.46 18.72
N GLY A 13 22.13 -11.18 17.94
CA GLY A 13 22.02 -12.62 17.98
C GLY A 13 22.98 -13.23 16.99
N ILE A 14 24.14 -13.72 17.46
CA ILE A 14 25.04 -14.54 16.67
C ILE A 14 24.37 -15.89 16.45
N LEU A 15 23.66 -16.05 15.34
CA LEU A 15 23.30 -17.36 14.82
C LEU A 15 24.08 -17.56 13.51
N ASN A 16 25.13 -18.37 13.59
CA ASN A 16 25.85 -18.87 12.43
C ASN A 16 24.92 -19.76 11.61
N THR A 17 24.33 -19.23 10.54
CA THR A 17 23.76 -20.02 9.46
C THR A 17 24.71 -19.98 8.28
N SER A 18 25.36 -21.11 7.99
CA SER A 18 26.19 -21.31 6.82
C SER A 18 25.35 -21.16 5.55
N ALA A 19 25.60 -20.09 4.79
CA ALA A 19 25.05 -19.91 3.46
C ALA A 19 25.72 -20.92 2.51
N GLY A 20 24.98 -21.93 2.07
CA GLY A 20 25.41 -22.86 1.04
C GLY A 20 25.42 -22.17 -0.33
N GLN A 21 26.56 -22.22 -1.00
CA GLN A 21 26.72 -21.88 -2.41
C GLN A 21 25.78 -22.75 -3.27
N VAL A 22 25.01 -22.14 -4.14
CA VAL A 22 24.16 -22.87 -5.11
C VAL A 22 25.04 -23.29 -6.29
N ASP A 23 25.50 -24.55 -6.27
CA ASP A 23 26.03 -25.23 -7.44
C ASP A 23 24.89 -25.76 -8.30
N SER A 24 24.84 -25.33 -9.54
CA SER A 24 23.88 -25.75 -10.57
C SER A 24 24.21 -27.14 -11.11
N ALA A 25 23.87 -28.20 -10.40
CA ALA A 25 23.69 -29.56 -10.96
C ALA A 25 23.28 -30.54 -9.85
N ASN A 26 22.05 -30.42 -9.38
CA ASN A 26 21.20 -31.47 -8.82
C ASN A 26 19.94 -30.77 -8.29
N VAL A 27 18.79 -31.06 -8.90
CA VAL A 27 17.51 -30.60 -8.36
C VAL A 27 17.24 -31.42 -7.09
N THR A 28 17.90 -31.07 -6.02
CA THR A 28 17.54 -31.53 -4.68
C THR A 28 16.39 -30.63 -4.25
N HIS A 29 15.16 -31.11 -4.37
CA HIS A 29 14.00 -30.46 -3.81
C HIS A 29 14.28 -30.05 -2.37
N LYS A 30 14.15 -28.76 -2.07
CA LYS A 30 14.36 -28.22 -0.72
C LYS A 30 13.44 -28.97 0.24
N LYS A 31 14.02 -29.47 1.33
CA LYS A 31 13.24 -30.13 2.38
C LYS A 31 12.22 -29.15 2.96
N PRO A 32 10.93 -29.49 3.04
CA PRO A 32 9.92 -28.57 3.54
C PRO A 32 10.25 -28.07 4.95
N SER A 33 10.27 -26.77 5.16
CA SER A 33 10.37 -26.20 6.49
C SER A 33 9.09 -26.42 7.26
N ARG A 34 9.21 -26.76 8.54
CA ARG A 34 8.05 -26.90 9.43
C ARG A 34 7.63 -25.58 10.06
N TRP A 35 8.57 -24.68 10.25
CA TRP A 35 8.38 -23.34 10.79
C TRP A 35 9.45 -22.39 10.25
N ASN A 36 9.16 -21.11 10.27
CA ASN A 36 10.10 -20.04 10.04
C ASN A 36 9.86 -18.88 11.01
N PHE A 37 10.83 -17.99 11.05
CA PHE A 37 10.77 -16.75 11.80
C PHE A 37 11.57 -15.70 11.09
N HIS A 38 10.96 -14.51 10.86
CA HIS A 38 11.61 -13.37 10.22
C HIS A 38 11.37 -12.10 11.04
N VAL A 39 12.29 -11.17 10.90
CA VAL A 39 12.20 -9.83 11.50
C VAL A 39 12.57 -8.81 10.45
N GLN A 40 11.80 -7.75 10.34
CA GLN A 40 12.18 -6.59 9.54
C GLN A 40 12.01 -5.31 10.34
N ASN A 41 12.83 -4.32 10.02
CA ASN A 41 12.75 -2.98 10.59
C ASN A 41 12.99 -1.95 9.50
N THR A 42 12.13 -0.96 9.41
CA THR A 42 12.24 0.14 8.46
C THR A 42 12.19 1.46 9.21
N TYR A 43 13.08 2.36 8.86
CA TYR A 43 13.08 3.74 9.31
C TYR A 43 13.13 4.66 8.09
N ILE A 44 12.19 5.59 7.99
CA ILE A 44 12.12 6.55 6.89
C ILE A 44 12.08 7.96 7.48
N GLY A 45 13.03 8.80 7.06
CA GLY A 45 12.99 10.23 7.26
C GLY A 45 12.64 10.92 5.94
N GLN A 46 11.65 11.81 5.95
CA GLN A 46 11.27 12.62 4.79
C GLN A 46 11.08 14.07 5.17
N GLY A 47 11.38 14.98 4.23
CA GLY A 47 11.16 16.40 4.43
C GLY A 47 10.98 17.15 3.13
N ASP A 48 10.37 18.33 3.23
CA ASP A 48 10.28 19.32 2.18
C ASP A 48 10.80 20.68 2.65
N PRO A 49 11.40 21.49 1.77
CA PRO A 49 11.95 22.81 2.14
C PRO A 49 10.88 23.90 2.25
N GLY A 50 9.61 23.54 2.16
CA GLY A 50 8.50 24.46 2.00
C GLY A 50 8.25 24.80 0.52
N PHE A 51 7.04 25.25 0.23
CA PHE A 51 6.60 25.55 -1.14
C PHE A 51 5.59 26.71 -1.19
N SER A 52 5.32 27.19 -2.39
CA SER A 52 4.33 28.25 -2.58
C SER A 52 2.91 27.71 -2.50
N ALA A 53 2.08 28.34 -1.68
CA ALA A 53 0.66 28.09 -1.60
C ALA A 53 -0.10 29.41 -1.46
N LYS A 54 -1.19 29.59 -2.20
CA LYS A 54 -2.01 30.80 -2.13
C LYS A 54 -2.84 30.87 -0.85
N TYR A 55 -3.14 29.71 -0.25
CA TYR A 55 -3.88 29.55 1.00
C TYR A 55 -3.60 28.16 1.58
N SER A 56 -4.01 27.95 2.83
CA SER A 56 -4.05 26.64 3.48
C SER A 56 -5.41 26.44 4.12
N GLY A 57 -5.90 25.21 4.15
CA GLY A 57 -7.17 24.79 4.71
C GLY A 57 -7.04 23.46 5.46
N PRO A 58 -8.14 22.81 5.83
CA PRO A 58 -8.14 21.68 6.78
C PRO A 58 -7.18 20.55 6.42
N ASN A 59 -7.33 19.94 5.24
CA ASN A 59 -6.50 18.83 4.77
C ASN A 59 -5.40 19.31 3.80
N SER A 60 -4.83 20.48 4.03
CA SER A 60 -3.71 20.97 3.23
C SER A 60 -2.39 20.37 3.69
N LEU A 61 -1.54 19.97 2.75
CA LEU A 61 -0.12 19.82 3.04
C LEU A 61 0.43 21.14 3.57
N SER A 62 1.16 21.13 4.67
CA SER A 62 1.82 22.35 5.19
C SER A 62 2.75 22.93 4.12
N ASN A 63 2.65 24.22 3.88
CA ASN A 63 3.55 24.91 2.94
C ASN A 63 4.83 25.44 3.61
N ASN A 64 4.98 25.25 4.92
CA ASN A 64 6.21 25.49 5.64
C ASN A 64 7.14 24.28 5.51
N ALA A 65 8.45 24.52 5.57
CA ALA A 65 9.43 23.44 5.63
C ALA A 65 9.12 22.49 6.80
N GLN A 66 9.16 21.19 6.54
CA GLN A 66 8.88 20.15 7.54
C GLN A 66 9.78 18.95 7.34
N ILE A 67 10.02 18.22 8.42
CA ILE A 67 10.66 16.91 8.43
C ILE A 67 9.80 15.99 9.30
N GLN A 68 9.51 14.80 8.81
CA GLN A 68 8.75 13.77 9.50
C GLN A 68 9.47 12.43 9.40
N GLU A 69 9.20 11.58 10.36
CA GLU A 69 9.86 10.26 10.48
C GLU A 69 8.83 9.19 10.75
N THR A 70 9.04 8.02 10.16
CA THR A 70 8.31 6.79 10.48
C THR A 70 9.28 5.68 10.83
N ALA A 71 8.87 4.82 11.74
CA ALA A 71 9.61 3.62 12.13
C ALA A 71 8.65 2.45 12.26
N THR A 72 8.96 1.34 11.61
CA THR A 72 8.20 0.08 11.68
C THR A 72 9.11 -1.06 12.06
N LEU A 73 8.57 -2.00 12.85
CA LEU A 73 9.23 -3.23 13.24
C LEU A 73 8.22 -4.36 13.17
N SER A 74 8.51 -5.38 12.37
CA SER A 74 7.66 -6.56 12.21
C SER A 74 8.37 -7.83 12.65
N PHE A 75 7.62 -8.67 13.36
CA PHE A 75 8.01 -10.04 13.71
C PHE A 75 7.08 -11.00 13.00
N PHE A 76 7.63 -11.85 12.15
CA PHE A 76 6.87 -12.86 11.41
C PHE A 76 7.15 -14.25 11.98
N ALA A 77 6.12 -15.08 12.04
CA ALA A 77 6.24 -16.48 12.36
C ALA A 77 5.29 -17.31 11.50
N GLY A 78 5.80 -18.40 10.96
CA GLY A 78 5.02 -19.35 10.16
C GLY A 78 5.17 -20.77 10.70
N VAL A 79 4.09 -21.56 10.64
CA VAL A 79 4.11 -22.96 10.99
C VAL A 79 3.26 -23.80 10.03
N ARG A 80 3.82 -24.94 9.59
CA ARG A 80 3.12 -25.94 8.78
C ARG A 80 2.39 -26.92 9.69
N LEU A 81 1.08 -27.01 9.56
CA LEU A 81 0.22 -27.86 10.35
C LEU A 81 0.11 -29.28 9.77
N TRP A 82 -0.20 -29.38 8.48
CA TRP A 82 -0.27 -30.59 7.68
C TRP A 82 0.08 -30.27 6.22
N PRO A 83 0.16 -31.25 5.32
CA PRO A 83 0.49 -30.99 3.92
C PRO A 83 -0.41 -29.93 3.28
N GLY A 84 0.20 -28.84 2.81
CA GLY A 84 -0.48 -27.70 2.20
C GLY A 84 -1.10 -26.71 3.18
N ALA A 85 -1.15 -26.99 4.49
CA ALA A 85 -1.73 -26.09 5.47
C ALA A 85 -0.66 -25.37 6.29
N GLU A 86 -0.75 -24.05 6.34
CA GLU A 86 0.18 -23.16 7.04
C GLU A 86 -0.59 -22.10 7.82
N VAL A 87 -0.08 -21.74 9.00
CA VAL A 87 -0.52 -20.54 9.75
C VAL A 87 0.61 -19.55 9.75
N HIS A 88 0.30 -18.31 9.47
CA HIS A 88 1.24 -17.19 9.52
C HIS A 88 0.73 -16.09 10.42
N MET A 89 1.67 -15.44 11.10
CA MET A 89 1.43 -14.31 11.99
C MET A 89 2.49 -13.24 11.73
N GLU A 90 2.06 -11.98 11.73
CA GLU A 90 2.91 -10.81 11.84
C GLU A 90 2.47 -9.95 13.02
N LEU A 91 3.40 -9.67 13.92
CA LEU A 91 3.25 -8.63 14.92
C LEU A 91 3.97 -7.37 14.41
N LEU A 92 3.21 -6.37 14.01
CA LEU A 92 3.69 -5.09 13.53
C LEU A 92 3.70 -4.06 14.65
N THR A 93 4.81 -3.34 14.77
CA THR A 93 4.93 -2.13 15.60
C THR A 93 5.22 -0.95 14.70
N TRP A 94 4.54 0.18 14.91
CA TRP A 94 4.76 1.41 14.15
C TRP A 94 4.81 2.63 15.04
N GLN A 95 5.51 3.69 14.58
CA GLN A 95 5.64 4.98 15.22
C GLN A 95 5.95 6.05 14.18
N GLY A 96 5.57 7.28 14.48
CA GLY A 96 5.86 8.45 13.66
C GLY A 96 4.69 8.91 12.82
N PHE A 97 4.95 9.89 11.96
CA PHE A 97 3.96 10.54 11.13
C PHE A 97 4.50 10.71 9.70
N GLY A 98 3.62 10.66 8.72
CA GLY A 98 3.90 11.17 7.39
C GLY A 98 3.85 12.70 7.35
N LEU A 99 4.33 13.30 6.27
CA LEU A 99 4.26 14.75 6.04
C LEU A 99 2.83 15.24 6.28
N SER A 100 2.68 16.30 7.09
CA SER A 100 1.38 16.87 7.46
C SER A 100 0.34 15.86 7.97
N GLN A 101 0.79 14.81 8.68
CA GLN A 101 -0.07 13.73 9.18
C GLN A 101 -0.83 12.99 8.07
N THR A 102 -0.17 12.78 6.92
CA THR A 102 -0.70 12.16 5.68
C THR A 102 -1.73 12.98 4.90
N PHE A 103 -1.95 14.27 5.21
CA PHE A 103 -2.88 15.11 4.48
C PHE A 103 -2.24 15.86 3.31
N GLY A 104 -3.05 16.10 2.28
CA GLY A 104 -2.78 17.05 1.21
C GLY A 104 -1.93 16.56 0.06
N ILE A 105 -1.70 15.24 -0.05
CA ILE A 105 -1.12 14.56 -1.20
C ILE A 105 -1.82 13.21 -1.36
N GLU A 106 -2.32 12.90 -2.56
CA GLU A 106 -3.00 11.64 -2.87
C GLU A 106 -2.00 10.52 -3.18
N ALA A 107 -1.03 10.80 -4.03
CA ALA A 107 0.14 9.96 -4.27
C ALA A 107 1.14 10.18 -3.13
N PHE A 108 0.78 9.70 -1.92
CA PHE A 108 1.51 10.02 -0.70
C PHE A 108 2.94 9.49 -0.75
N PRO A 109 3.95 10.30 -0.35
CA PRO A 109 5.35 10.01 -0.66
C PRO A 109 6.04 9.00 0.27
N ASN A 110 5.35 8.42 1.26
CA ASN A 110 5.90 7.46 2.21
C ASN A 110 4.94 6.29 2.42
N GLY A 111 5.26 5.14 1.81
CA GLY A 111 4.45 3.92 1.89
C GLY A 111 4.44 3.25 3.27
N ASP A 112 5.35 3.66 4.15
CA ASP A 112 5.44 3.21 5.54
C ASP A 112 4.79 4.18 6.54
N ALA A 113 4.17 5.27 6.04
CA ALA A 113 3.39 6.20 6.84
C ALA A 113 1.93 5.74 6.88
N TYR A 114 1.45 5.41 8.05
CA TYR A 114 0.06 5.06 8.26
C TYR A 114 -0.81 6.30 8.48
N LYS A 115 -2.08 6.23 8.09
CA LYS A 115 -3.08 7.27 8.39
C LYS A 115 -3.30 7.44 9.90
N ALA A 116 -2.91 6.44 10.69
CA ALA A 116 -2.89 6.42 12.15
C ALA A 116 -1.46 6.68 12.70
N GLY A 117 -0.85 7.77 12.31
CA GLY A 117 0.44 8.19 12.87
C GLY A 117 0.37 8.39 14.38
N THR A 118 1.47 8.10 15.10
CA THR A 118 1.51 8.13 16.57
C THR A 118 2.88 8.62 17.08
N GLU A 119 2.88 9.33 18.21
CA GLU A 119 4.11 9.77 18.88
C GLU A 119 4.83 8.62 19.60
N PHE A 120 4.10 7.59 20.01
CA PHE A 120 4.63 6.44 20.74
C PHE A 120 4.47 5.17 19.92
N PRO A 121 5.32 4.14 20.14
CA PRO A 121 5.16 2.87 19.45
C PRO A 121 3.78 2.26 19.72
N ASN A 122 3.08 1.97 18.65
CA ASN A 122 1.84 1.19 18.64
C ASN A 122 2.13 -0.21 18.08
N PHE A 123 1.28 -1.18 18.36
CA PHE A 123 1.43 -2.53 17.83
C PHE A 123 0.08 -3.17 17.47
N SER A 124 0.11 -4.03 16.47
CA SER A 124 -1.06 -4.79 16.01
C SER A 124 -0.63 -6.11 15.37
N PHE A 125 -1.53 -7.09 15.36
CA PHE A 125 -1.39 -8.22 14.43
C PHE A 125 -1.76 -7.73 13.03
N ALA A 126 -0.76 -7.48 12.18
CA ALA A 126 -0.96 -7.12 10.78
C ALA A 126 -1.45 -8.34 10.00
N HIS A 127 -0.77 -9.47 10.14
CA HIS A 127 -1.19 -10.74 9.58
C HIS A 127 -1.51 -11.76 10.68
N LEU A 128 -2.61 -12.47 10.51
CA LEU A 128 -2.94 -13.68 11.27
C LEU A 128 -3.92 -14.51 10.44
N PHE A 129 -3.42 -15.46 9.68
CA PHE A 129 -4.24 -16.26 8.77
C PHE A 129 -3.81 -17.72 8.71
N ILE A 130 -4.74 -18.56 8.27
CA ILE A 130 -4.50 -19.92 7.82
C ILE A 130 -4.55 -19.95 6.29
N ARG A 131 -3.58 -20.65 5.68
CA ARG A 131 -3.51 -20.90 4.25
C ARG A 131 -3.55 -22.39 3.99
N GLN A 132 -4.42 -22.84 3.06
CA GLN A 132 -4.44 -24.21 2.56
C GLN A 132 -4.17 -24.19 1.06
N THR A 133 -3.08 -24.82 0.65
CA THR A 133 -2.73 -25.05 -0.76
C THR A 133 -3.07 -26.49 -1.13
N ILE A 134 -3.79 -26.66 -2.24
CA ILE A 134 -4.18 -27.93 -2.83
C ILE A 134 -3.51 -28.05 -4.20
N GLY A 135 -2.55 -28.96 -4.32
CA GLY A 135 -1.89 -29.25 -5.58
C GLY A 135 -2.86 -29.91 -6.58
N LEU A 136 -2.82 -29.48 -7.84
CA LEU A 136 -3.63 -30.02 -8.92
C LEU A 136 -2.80 -30.90 -9.88
N GLY A 137 -1.58 -31.28 -9.44
CA GLY A 137 -0.64 -32.11 -10.19
C GLY A 137 0.09 -31.35 -11.32
N GLY A 138 1.02 -32.03 -11.96
CA GLY A 138 1.85 -31.50 -13.03
C GLY A 138 3.26 -31.11 -12.54
N GLU A 139 3.83 -30.09 -13.16
CA GLU A 139 5.16 -29.57 -12.80
C GLU A 139 5.15 -28.92 -11.41
N LYS A 140 6.28 -29.05 -10.74
CA LYS A 140 6.47 -28.45 -9.40
C LYS A 140 7.48 -27.30 -9.47
N GLU A 141 7.33 -26.39 -8.53
CA GLU A 141 8.29 -25.30 -8.28
C GLU A 141 8.80 -25.35 -6.84
N ASP A 142 10.02 -24.94 -6.65
CA ASP A 142 10.59 -24.74 -5.32
C ASP A 142 10.09 -23.39 -4.76
N VAL A 143 9.68 -23.40 -3.50
CA VAL A 143 9.26 -22.23 -2.76
C VAL A 143 10.38 -21.81 -1.83
N ALA A 144 10.83 -20.57 -1.95
CA ALA A 144 11.80 -19.99 -1.03
C ALA A 144 11.15 -19.70 0.33
N ASP A 145 11.98 -19.69 1.37
CA ASP A 145 11.59 -19.17 2.68
C ASP A 145 11.43 -17.66 2.60
N ASP A 146 10.35 -17.12 3.19
CA ASP A 146 10.06 -15.71 3.21
C ASP A 146 9.14 -15.38 4.39
N GLN A 147 8.91 -14.11 4.68
CA GLN A 147 8.13 -13.58 5.82
C GLN A 147 6.78 -14.30 6.01
N LEU A 148 6.02 -14.48 4.94
CA LEU A 148 4.70 -15.13 4.94
C LEU A 148 4.65 -16.42 4.11
N THR A 149 5.81 -17.10 3.96
CA THR A 149 5.91 -18.30 3.13
C THR A 149 6.94 -19.27 3.71
N LEU A 150 6.55 -20.53 3.92
CA LEU A 150 7.48 -21.57 4.36
C LEU A 150 8.18 -22.22 3.17
N ALA A 151 9.50 -22.41 3.28
CA ALA A 151 10.24 -23.13 2.26
C ALA A 151 9.66 -24.52 1.99
N GLY A 152 9.71 -24.94 0.72
CA GLY A 152 9.21 -26.24 0.32
C GLY A 152 9.12 -26.40 -1.19
N THR A 153 8.28 -27.31 -1.61
CA THR A 153 7.95 -27.58 -3.03
C THR A 153 6.45 -27.67 -3.18
N GLN A 154 5.91 -27.05 -4.21
CA GLN A 154 4.48 -27.09 -4.51
C GLN A 154 4.21 -27.30 -5.99
N ASP A 155 3.01 -27.74 -6.33
CA ASP A 155 2.59 -27.83 -7.73
C ASP A 155 2.42 -26.41 -8.31
N ILE A 156 2.85 -26.19 -9.55
CA ILE A 156 2.57 -24.93 -10.28
C ILE A 156 1.06 -24.79 -10.44
N ARG A 157 0.37 -25.87 -10.82
CA ARG A 157 -1.09 -25.89 -10.87
C ARG A 157 -1.64 -26.14 -9.46
N ARG A 158 -2.27 -25.13 -8.86
CA ARG A 158 -2.76 -25.24 -7.49
C ARG A 158 -3.97 -24.35 -7.25
N LEU A 159 -4.71 -24.69 -6.23
CA LEU A 159 -5.78 -23.88 -5.64
C LEU A 159 -5.39 -23.57 -4.20
N THR A 160 -5.35 -22.28 -3.85
CA THR A 160 -4.96 -21.80 -2.52
C THR A 160 -6.13 -21.05 -1.89
N PHE A 161 -6.44 -21.39 -0.65
CA PHE A 161 -7.39 -20.66 0.21
C PHE A 161 -6.63 -20.01 1.35
N THR A 162 -6.86 -18.72 1.59
CA THR A 162 -6.32 -17.99 2.74
C THR A 162 -7.47 -17.34 3.50
N ILE A 163 -7.54 -17.57 4.80
CA ILE A 163 -8.64 -17.08 5.65
C ILE A 163 -8.04 -16.47 6.91
N GLY A 164 -8.40 -15.24 7.23
CA GLY A 164 -7.93 -14.55 8.42
C GLY A 164 -7.72 -13.06 8.19
N ARG A 165 -6.84 -12.46 9.00
CA ARG A 165 -6.43 -11.06 8.89
C ARG A 165 -5.23 -10.94 7.94
N MET A 166 -5.33 -10.05 6.95
CA MET A 166 -4.35 -9.85 5.89
C MET A 166 -4.63 -8.55 5.13
N SER A 167 -3.74 -8.14 4.25
CA SER A 167 -4.01 -7.05 3.31
C SER A 167 -4.58 -7.60 2.00
N PRO A 168 -5.59 -6.97 1.38
CA PRO A 168 -5.99 -7.28 0.01
C PRO A 168 -4.85 -7.12 -1.01
N LEU A 169 -3.89 -6.25 -0.74
CA LEU A 169 -2.69 -6.05 -1.56
C LEU A 169 -1.74 -7.27 -1.57
N ASP A 170 -1.83 -8.16 -0.59
CA ASP A 170 -1.04 -9.41 -0.58
C ASP A 170 -1.42 -10.35 -1.74
N PHE A 171 -2.61 -10.17 -2.31
CA PHE A 171 -3.18 -11.06 -3.32
C PHE A 171 -3.33 -10.42 -4.70
N CYS A 172 -3.71 -9.16 -4.75
CA CYS A 172 -4.03 -8.45 -6.00
C CYS A 172 -3.16 -7.21 -6.18
N ASP A 173 -3.06 -6.74 -7.43
CA ASP A 173 -2.25 -5.58 -7.86
C ASP A 173 -0.74 -5.73 -7.59
N ASN A 174 -0.26 -6.95 -7.43
CA ASN A 174 1.17 -7.20 -7.25
C ASN A 174 1.98 -6.77 -8.48
N ASN A 175 3.22 -6.30 -8.28
CA ASN A 175 4.12 -5.90 -9.35
C ASN A 175 5.58 -6.12 -8.92
N THR A 176 6.34 -6.82 -9.75
CA THR A 176 7.73 -7.18 -9.44
C THR A 176 8.64 -5.97 -9.21
N TYR A 177 8.34 -4.83 -9.84
CA TYR A 177 9.19 -3.63 -9.84
C TYR A 177 8.70 -2.53 -8.90
N ALA A 178 7.43 -2.58 -8.49
CA ALA A 178 6.81 -1.51 -7.72
C ALA A 178 5.64 -2.05 -6.89
N HIS A 179 5.94 -2.54 -5.68
CA HIS A 179 4.96 -3.09 -4.75
C HIS A 179 5.41 -2.95 -3.29
N ASN A 180 6.70 -3.19 -3.01
CA ASN A 180 7.22 -3.20 -1.65
C ASN A 180 7.81 -1.83 -1.26
N PRO A 181 7.18 -1.03 -0.37
CA PRO A 181 7.67 0.28 0.02
C PRO A 181 8.93 0.22 0.91
N HIS A 182 9.32 -0.95 1.39
CA HIS A 182 10.53 -1.12 2.22
C HIS A 182 11.81 -1.23 1.41
N THR A 183 11.74 -1.65 0.14
CA THR A 183 12.92 -1.89 -0.72
C THR A 183 12.81 -1.31 -2.12
N GLN A 184 11.61 -0.84 -2.51
CA GLN A 184 11.33 -0.27 -3.82
C GLN A 184 10.85 1.19 -3.68
N PHE A 185 9.92 1.63 -4.54
CA PHE A 185 9.31 2.95 -4.47
C PHE A 185 8.60 3.16 -3.13
N MET A 186 8.72 4.37 -2.57
CA MET A 186 8.04 4.74 -1.33
C MET A 186 6.66 5.35 -1.56
N ASN A 187 6.39 5.87 -2.76
CA ASN A 187 5.13 6.53 -3.08
C ASN A 187 3.96 5.53 -3.15
N TRP A 188 2.84 5.83 -2.49
CA TRP A 188 1.65 4.98 -2.48
C TRP A 188 1.14 4.61 -3.88
N ALA A 189 1.20 5.56 -4.83
CA ALA A 189 0.75 5.33 -6.21
C ALA A 189 1.68 4.42 -7.02
N ALA A 190 2.92 4.26 -6.59
CA ALA A 190 3.85 3.32 -7.18
C ALA A 190 3.66 1.91 -6.59
N MET A 191 3.33 1.79 -5.31
CA MET A 191 3.17 0.48 -4.66
C MET A 191 1.79 -0.16 -4.89
N ALA A 192 0.75 0.66 -5.12
CA ALA A 192 -0.62 0.19 -5.26
C ALA A 192 -1.44 1.03 -6.25
N ASN A 193 -2.56 0.49 -6.73
CA ASN A 193 -3.53 1.23 -7.54
C ASN A 193 -4.33 2.19 -6.66
N LEU A 194 -4.07 3.49 -6.75
CA LEU A 194 -4.73 4.52 -5.94
C LEU A 194 -6.26 4.54 -6.06
N THR A 195 -6.84 4.06 -7.15
CA THR A 195 -8.28 4.09 -7.34
C THR A 195 -9.01 2.93 -6.68
N TRP A 196 -8.28 1.95 -6.19
CA TRP A 196 -8.83 0.78 -5.53
C TRP A 196 -9.04 1.04 -4.04
N ASP A 197 -10.28 1.25 -3.66
CA ASP A 197 -10.72 1.54 -2.29
C ASP A 197 -10.92 0.23 -1.52
N TYR A 198 -9.85 -0.57 -1.43
CA TYR A 198 -9.91 -1.91 -0.84
C TYR A 198 -10.21 -1.88 0.67
N GLY A 199 -10.88 -2.94 1.16
CA GLY A 199 -11.18 -3.06 2.59
C GLY A 199 -9.93 -3.09 3.44
N GLU A 200 -9.74 -2.06 4.27
CA GLU A 200 -8.62 -1.95 5.20
C GLU A 200 -9.02 -1.14 6.45
N ASP A 201 -8.30 -1.35 7.53
CA ASP A 201 -8.25 -0.41 8.65
C ASP A 201 -7.18 0.67 8.38
N GLN A 202 -6.92 1.54 9.38
CA GLN A 202 -5.97 2.66 9.23
C GLN A 202 -4.51 2.24 8.99
N ILE A 203 -4.18 0.96 9.16
CA ILE A 203 -2.82 0.43 8.93
C ILE A 203 -2.73 -0.53 7.75
N GLY A 204 -3.79 -0.68 6.95
CA GLY A 204 -3.73 -1.41 5.69
C GLY A 204 -4.22 -2.87 5.72
N TYR A 205 -4.86 -3.32 6.81
CA TYR A 205 -5.24 -4.74 6.99
C TYR A 205 -6.72 -4.91 7.30
N THR A 206 -7.24 -6.08 6.95
CA THR A 206 -8.62 -6.46 7.26
C THR A 206 -8.76 -7.98 7.39
N THR A 207 -9.95 -8.44 7.77
CA THR A 207 -10.28 -9.86 7.85
C THR A 207 -11.08 -10.29 6.62
N GLY A 208 -10.74 -11.45 6.06
CA GLY A 208 -11.45 -11.95 4.88
C GLY A 208 -11.01 -13.32 4.43
N ILE A 209 -11.39 -13.61 3.19
CA ILE A 209 -11.08 -14.86 2.50
C ILE A 209 -10.52 -14.49 1.13
N ALA A 210 -9.37 -15.09 0.78
CA ALA A 210 -8.79 -15.01 -0.55
C ALA A 210 -8.66 -16.41 -1.14
N ILE A 211 -8.95 -16.53 -2.45
CA ILE A 211 -8.85 -17.76 -3.23
C ILE A 211 -7.97 -17.46 -4.44
N ASP A 212 -6.95 -18.27 -4.66
CA ASP A 212 -6.03 -18.16 -5.80
C ASP A 212 -5.99 -19.47 -6.57
N LEU A 213 -6.43 -19.46 -7.82
CA LEU A 213 -6.26 -20.56 -8.78
C LEU A 213 -5.07 -20.24 -9.69
N ASN A 214 -3.93 -20.85 -9.41
CA ASN A 214 -2.72 -20.68 -10.20
C ASN A 214 -2.57 -21.75 -11.29
N GLN A 215 -2.27 -21.30 -12.51
CA GLN A 215 -1.96 -22.14 -13.67
C GLN A 215 -0.60 -21.67 -14.27
N PRO A 216 0.07 -22.44 -15.13
CA PRO A 216 1.41 -22.08 -15.62
C PRO A 216 1.50 -20.72 -16.33
N ARG A 217 0.44 -20.28 -17.00
CA ARG A 217 0.42 -19.04 -17.78
C ARG A 217 -0.57 -17.99 -17.30
N TRP A 218 -1.41 -18.31 -16.32
CA TRP A 218 -2.40 -17.39 -15.78
C TRP A 218 -2.77 -17.73 -14.35
N SER A 219 -3.31 -16.76 -13.64
CA SER A 219 -3.95 -16.97 -12.33
C SER A 219 -5.26 -16.22 -12.28
N LEU A 220 -6.21 -16.76 -11.53
CA LEU A 220 -7.46 -16.09 -11.17
C LEU A 220 -7.53 -16.00 -9.66
N ARG A 221 -7.62 -14.77 -9.15
CA ARG A 221 -7.73 -14.49 -7.73
C ARG A 221 -9.09 -13.90 -7.42
N TYR A 222 -9.65 -14.28 -6.30
CA TYR A 222 -10.90 -13.75 -5.78
C TYR A 222 -10.74 -13.48 -4.30
N GLY A 223 -11.21 -12.32 -3.83
CA GLY A 223 -11.21 -11.95 -2.42
C GLY A 223 -12.57 -11.44 -1.97
N PHE A 224 -12.92 -11.76 -0.72
CA PHE A 224 -14.06 -11.19 -0.01
C PHE A 224 -13.59 -10.77 1.38
N PHE A 225 -13.68 -9.47 1.66
CA PHE A 225 -13.09 -8.85 2.84
C PHE A 225 -14.10 -7.98 3.56
N GLN A 226 -13.87 -7.80 4.85
CA GLN A 226 -14.63 -6.86 5.65
C GLN A 226 -14.20 -5.42 5.33
N MET A 227 -15.18 -4.54 5.11
CA MET A 227 -14.96 -3.09 5.13
C MET A 227 -15.17 -2.56 6.55
N PRO A 228 -14.43 -1.52 6.99
CA PRO A 228 -14.73 -0.88 8.26
C PRO A 228 -16.12 -0.26 8.27
N SER A 229 -16.77 -0.25 9.44
CA SER A 229 -18.11 0.33 9.62
C SER A 229 -18.12 1.86 9.57
N VAL A 230 -16.95 2.47 9.78
CA VAL A 230 -16.73 3.91 9.70
C VAL A 230 -15.65 4.21 8.67
N LYS A 231 -15.78 5.35 8.01
CA LYS A 231 -14.81 5.84 7.04
C LYS A 231 -13.41 5.94 7.67
N ASN A 232 -12.39 5.53 6.92
CA ASN A 232 -10.99 5.54 7.32
C ASN A 232 -10.66 4.60 8.51
N GLY A 233 -11.49 3.57 8.74
CA GLY A 233 -11.25 2.56 9.77
C GLY A 233 -11.57 3.01 11.19
N ALA A 234 -11.12 2.21 12.17
CA ALA A 234 -11.33 2.46 13.59
C ALA A 234 -10.49 3.64 14.09
N THR A 235 -10.91 4.26 15.19
CA THR A 235 -10.16 5.32 15.87
C THR A 235 -8.87 4.77 16.50
N ALA A 236 -7.90 5.65 16.77
CA ALA A 236 -6.61 5.28 17.36
C ALA A 236 -6.74 4.49 18.68
N ASP A 237 -7.77 4.76 19.48
CA ASP A 237 -8.03 4.09 20.76
C ASP A 237 -8.47 2.63 20.58
N ASP A 238 -9.08 2.28 19.45
CA ASP A 238 -9.51 0.92 19.13
C ASP A 238 -8.37 0.04 18.58
N GLN A 239 -7.22 0.64 18.24
CA GLN A 239 -6.09 -0.04 17.60
C GLN A 239 -5.12 -0.73 18.58
N ILE A 240 -5.08 -0.30 19.85
CA ILE A 240 -4.08 -0.75 20.85
C ILE A 240 -4.21 -2.23 21.22
N LEU A 241 -5.37 -2.85 21.02
CA LEU A 241 -5.63 -4.26 21.31
C LEU A 241 -6.33 -4.94 20.14
N MET A 242 -5.82 -4.76 18.93
CA MET A 242 -6.44 -5.32 17.73
C MET A 242 -6.34 -6.85 17.69
N TRP A 243 -7.18 -7.47 18.48
CA TRP A 243 -7.65 -8.80 18.16
C TRP A 243 -8.28 -8.78 16.77
N PRO A 244 -8.05 -9.79 15.92
CA PRO A 244 -8.66 -9.86 14.60
C PRO A 244 -10.15 -9.52 14.67
N GLY A 245 -10.56 -8.46 14.00
CA GLY A 245 -11.96 -8.03 13.92
C GLY A 245 -12.35 -6.73 14.64
N ARG A 246 -11.46 -6.06 15.39
CA ARG A 246 -11.81 -4.78 16.04
C ARG A 246 -11.59 -3.53 15.17
N GLY A 247 -10.77 -3.58 14.15
CA GLY A 247 -10.59 -2.44 13.22
C GLY A 247 -11.74 -2.27 12.22
N SER A 248 -12.64 -3.22 12.19
CA SER A 248 -13.78 -3.31 11.31
C SER A 248 -15.05 -3.49 12.12
N ASP A 249 -15.45 -2.48 12.89
CA ASP A 249 -16.62 -2.51 13.78
C ASP A 249 -17.92 -2.59 12.99
N GLY A 250 -18.36 -3.78 12.70
CA GLY A 250 -19.64 -4.01 12.07
C GLY A 250 -19.88 -5.48 11.78
N PRO A 251 -21.12 -5.92 11.59
CA PRO A 251 -21.39 -7.25 11.10
C PRO A 251 -20.66 -7.48 9.77
N PHE A 252 -19.89 -8.55 9.66
CA PHE A 252 -19.07 -8.91 8.49
C PHE A 252 -19.80 -8.81 7.14
N LEU A 253 -21.12 -8.97 7.14
CA LEU A 253 -21.95 -8.89 5.94
C LEU A 253 -22.61 -7.50 5.73
N ARG A 254 -22.39 -6.53 6.61
CA ARG A 254 -23.01 -5.22 6.48
C ARG A 254 -22.22 -4.25 5.62
N SER A 255 -20.88 -4.31 5.76
CA SER A 255 -19.95 -3.55 4.90
C SER A 255 -18.88 -4.53 4.44
N TRP A 256 -18.68 -4.65 3.15
CA TRP A 256 -17.80 -5.65 2.56
C TRP A 256 -17.15 -5.15 1.28
N ALA A 257 -16.02 -5.75 0.93
CA ALA A 257 -15.29 -5.54 -0.30
C ALA A 257 -15.13 -6.88 -1.03
N MET A 258 -15.38 -6.88 -2.33
CA MET A 258 -15.06 -8.00 -3.22
C MET A 258 -14.07 -7.56 -4.28
N MET A 259 -13.18 -8.46 -4.67
CA MET A 259 -12.28 -8.25 -5.79
C MET A 259 -12.06 -9.53 -6.57
N ALA A 260 -11.80 -9.36 -7.86
CA ALA A 260 -11.34 -10.42 -8.74
C ALA A 260 -10.21 -9.89 -9.62
N GLU A 261 -9.12 -10.65 -9.72
CA GLU A 261 -7.99 -10.33 -10.58
C GLU A 261 -7.65 -11.49 -11.49
N LEU A 262 -7.55 -11.19 -12.78
CA LEU A 262 -7.03 -12.11 -13.79
C LEU A 262 -5.61 -11.70 -14.16
N GLU A 263 -4.66 -12.61 -13.97
CA GLU A 263 -3.25 -12.44 -14.33
C GLU A 263 -2.91 -13.31 -15.55
N GLY A 264 -2.24 -12.72 -16.53
CA GLY A 264 -1.66 -13.40 -17.67
C GLY A 264 -0.14 -13.21 -17.73
N ARG A 265 0.59 -14.33 -17.87
CA ARG A 265 2.06 -14.35 -17.94
C ARG A 265 2.51 -14.70 -19.37
N TYR A 266 3.44 -13.89 -19.90
CA TYR A 266 3.94 -14.03 -21.25
C TYR A 266 5.43 -13.74 -21.34
N ASN A 267 6.03 -14.02 -22.49
CA ASN A 267 7.43 -13.70 -22.75
C ASN A 267 7.55 -12.97 -24.10
N ILE A 268 8.30 -11.87 -24.11
CA ILE A 268 8.71 -11.18 -25.33
C ILE A 268 10.21 -11.37 -25.50
N LYS A 269 10.65 -12.09 -26.55
CA LYS A 269 12.08 -12.39 -26.81
C LYS A 269 12.82 -12.93 -25.57
N ALA A 270 12.21 -13.88 -24.87
CA ALA A 270 12.71 -14.51 -23.64
C ALA A 270 12.74 -13.59 -22.38
N HIS A 271 12.20 -12.40 -22.47
CA HIS A 271 11.99 -11.50 -21.32
C HIS A 271 10.58 -11.66 -20.77
N PRO A 272 10.41 -11.97 -19.46
CA PRO A 272 9.11 -12.19 -18.87
C PRO A 272 8.31 -10.88 -18.78
N GLY A 273 7.00 -11.02 -18.94
CA GLY A 273 6.04 -9.96 -18.71
C GLY A 273 4.76 -10.49 -18.10
N THR A 274 4.05 -9.64 -17.39
CA THR A 274 2.78 -9.95 -16.74
C THR A 274 1.78 -8.84 -16.96
N ILE A 275 0.54 -9.21 -17.22
CA ILE A 275 -0.61 -8.32 -17.29
C ILE A 275 -1.63 -8.77 -16.26
N ARG A 276 -2.15 -7.83 -15.45
CA ARG A 276 -3.19 -8.10 -14.45
C ARG A 276 -4.36 -7.16 -14.67
N PHE A 277 -5.55 -7.72 -14.67
CA PHE A 277 -6.79 -6.96 -14.70
C PHE A 277 -7.56 -7.21 -13.41
N LEU A 278 -7.68 -6.14 -12.62
CA LEU A 278 -8.41 -6.09 -11.36
C LEU A 278 -9.79 -5.49 -11.58
N SER A 279 -10.81 -6.11 -10.99
CA SER A 279 -12.15 -5.54 -10.81
C SER A 279 -12.55 -5.65 -9.34
N TRP A 280 -13.25 -4.65 -8.82
CA TRP A 280 -13.65 -4.63 -7.43
C TRP A 280 -15.02 -4.00 -7.24
N LEU A 281 -15.68 -4.37 -6.15
CA LEU A 281 -17.02 -3.93 -5.77
C LEU A 281 -17.10 -3.89 -4.24
N ASP A 282 -17.47 -2.74 -3.69
CA ASP A 282 -17.55 -2.51 -2.27
C ASP A 282 -18.94 -2.04 -1.88
N GLU A 283 -19.42 -2.46 -0.71
CA GLU A 283 -20.63 -1.96 -0.08
C GLU A 283 -20.31 -1.41 1.31
N ALA A 284 -20.60 -0.12 1.51
CA ALA A 284 -20.49 0.57 2.78
C ALA A 284 -21.50 1.74 2.86
N ASP A 285 -21.53 2.41 3.98
CA ASP A 285 -22.39 3.60 4.19
C ASP A 285 -21.83 4.85 3.49
N PHE A 286 -21.57 4.72 2.19
CA PHE A 286 -20.97 5.76 1.37
C PHE A 286 -21.83 7.00 1.25
N ALA A 287 -21.22 8.17 1.38
CA ALA A 287 -21.86 9.42 0.99
C ALA A 287 -21.82 9.62 -0.54
N SER A 288 -22.87 10.19 -1.08
CA SER A 288 -22.90 10.69 -2.44
C SER A 288 -22.29 12.09 -2.50
N TYR A 289 -21.26 12.31 -3.30
CA TYR A 289 -20.67 13.63 -3.52
C TYR A 289 -21.70 14.64 -4.03
N GLN A 290 -22.66 14.22 -4.87
CA GLN A 290 -23.72 15.10 -5.35
C GLN A 290 -24.62 15.61 -4.22
N VAL A 291 -25.07 14.69 -3.34
CA VAL A 291 -25.93 15.05 -2.19
C VAL A 291 -25.13 15.89 -1.20
N ALA A 292 -23.91 15.49 -0.88
CA ALA A 292 -23.03 16.24 0.03
C ALA A 292 -22.77 17.66 -0.48
N THR A 293 -22.48 17.83 -1.77
CA THR A 293 -22.32 19.16 -2.39
C THR A 293 -23.56 20.03 -2.25
N ALA A 294 -24.75 19.47 -2.49
CA ALA A 294 -25.99 20.21 -2.35
C ALA A 294 -26.26 20.67 -0.90
N LEU A 295 -25.97 19.81 0.08
CA LEU A 295 -26.10 20.13 1.50
C LEU A 295 -25.09 21.21 1.94
N LEU A 296 -23.85 21.16 1.49
CA LEU A 296 -22.81 22.17 1.77
C LEU A 296 -23.19 23.54 1.17
N LEU A 297 -23.70 23.56 -0.06
CA LEU A 297 -24.13 24.81 -0.71
C LEU A 297 -25.37 25.42 -0.04
N ALA A 298 -26.26 24.59 0.50
CA ALA A 298 -27.42 25.06 1.26
C ALA A 298 -27.06 25.61 2.65
N ASN A 299 -25.99 25.06 3.26
CA ASN A 299 -25.47 25.43 4.57
C ASN A 299 -23.95 25.58 4.50
N PRO A 300 -23.45 26.69 3.96
CA PRO A 300 -21.99 26.88 3.84
C PRO A 300 -21.31 26.81 5.21
N PRO A 301 -20.14 26.18 5.31
CA PRO A 301 -19.37 26.16 6.56
C PRO A 301 -19.03 27.58 6.98
N GLY A 302 -19.06 27.84 8.29
CA GLY A 302 -18.63 29.12 8.84
C GLY A 302 -17.15 29.39 8.59
N PRO A 303 -16.68 30.63 8.73
CA PRO A 303 -15.29 31.03 8.47
C PRO A 303 -14.25 30.39 9.38
N ASP A 304 -14.66 29.81 10.50
CA ASP A 304 -13.78 29.23 11.53
C ASP A 304 -13.68 27.69 11.41
N VAL A 305 -13.27 27.18 10.27
CA VAL A 305 -12.91 25.77 10.17
C VAL A 305 -11.46 25.63 10.62
N SER A 306 -11.24 25.20 11.86
CA SER A 306 -9.92 24.90 12.39
C SER A 306 -9.25 23.75 11.60
N GLN A 307 -7.92 23.80 11.47
CA GLN A 307 -7.17 22.69 10.87
C GLN A 307 -7.51 21.36 11.53
N GLY A 308 -7.82 20.34 10.73
CA GLY A 308 -8.21 19.01 11.20
C GLY A 308 -9.70 18.82 11.51
N ALA A 309 -10.48 19.90 11.61
CA ALA A 309 -11.94 19.84 11.72
C ALA A 309 -12.60 20.26 10.40
N GLY A 310 -12.20 19.62 9.30
CA GLY A 310 -12.83 19.86 8.00
C GLY A 310 -14.33 19.63 8.04
N VAL A 311 -15.05 20.24 7.11
CA VAL A 311 -16.48 19.96 6.93
C VAL A 311 -16.59 18.51 6.47
N THR A 312 -16.73 17.64 7.45
CA THR A 312 -16.99 16.21 7.20
C THR A 312 -18.24 16.09 6.35
N ILE A 313 -18.25 15.14 5.47
CA ILE A 313 -19.41 14.84 4.63
C ILE A 313 -20.65 14.67 5.52
N PRO A 314 -21.73 15.42 5.27
CA PRO A 314 -22.92 15.36 6.12
C PRO A 314 -23.51 13.95 6.19
N ALA A 315 -23.84 13.48 7.38
CA ALA A 315 -24.45 12.15 7.59
C ALA A 315 -25.69 11.92 6.70
N ALA A 316 -26.47 12.95 6.43
CA ALA A 316 -27.63 12.89 5.54
C ALA A 316 -27.30 12.56 4.06
N ALA A 317 -26.01 12.66 3.66
CA ALA A 317 -25.55 12.22 2.34
C ALA A 317 -25.24 10.73 2.26
N ARG A 318 -25.21 10.03 3.41
CA ARG A 318 -24.79 8.64 3.56
C ARG A 318 -25.94 7.67 3.37
N ALA A 319 -25.64 6.55 2.76
CA ALA A 319 -26.51 5.37 2.71
C ALA A 319 -25.66 4.17 2.25
N TYR A 320 -26.09 2.96 2.56
CA TYR A 320 -25.47 1.76 2.00
C TYR A 320 -25.60 1.78 0.47
N ARG A 321 -24.46 1.82 -0.20
CA ARG A 321 -24.33 1.90 -1.67
C ARG A 321 -23.18 1.04 -2.15
N LEU A 322 -23.23 0.71 -3.44
CA LEU A 322 -22.19 -0.02 -4.14
C LEU A 322 -21.25 0.95 -4.84
N LYS A 323 -19.95 0.85 -4.55
CA LYS A 323 -18.85 1.52 -5.25
C LYS A 323 -18.05 0.46 -6.01
N TYR A 324 -17.60 0.77 -7.23
CA TYR A 324 -16.86 -0.18 -8.04
C TYR A 324 -15.79 0.50 -8.88
N GLY A 325 -14.80 -0.29 -9.29
CA GLY A 325 -13.73 0.18 -10.14
C GLY A 325 -12.95 -0.95 -10.80
N PHE A 326 -11.96 -0.53 -11.60
CA PHE A 326 -11.11 -1.41 -12.39
C PHE A 326 -9.67 -0.94 -12.32
N GLY A 327 -8.76 -1.90 -12.37
CA GLY A 327 -7.32 -1.68 -12.44
C GLY A 327 -6.68 -2.50 -13.56
N LEU A 328 -5.67 -1.91 -14.20
CA LEU A 328 -4.77 -2.62 -15.11
C LEU A 328 -3.35 -2.41 -14.59
N ASN A 329 -2.61 -3.51 -14.39
CA ASN A 329 -1.25 -3.51 -13.92
C ASN A 329 -0.40 -4.31 -14.90
N LEU A 330 0.65 -3.69 -15.41
CA LEU A 330 1.52 -4.21 -16.45
C LEU A 330 2.96 -4.21 -15.94
N GLU A 331 3.68 -5.28 -16.23
CA GLU A 331 5.13 -5.34 -16.04
C GLU A 331 5.79 -6.08 -17.20
N GLN A 332 6.98 -5.65 -17.60
CA GLN A 332 7.77 -6.24 -18.66
C GLN A 332 9.26 -6.05 -18.42
N GLU A 333 10.01 -7.12 -18.34
CA GLU A 333 11.45 -7.05 -18.52
C GLU A 333 11.75 -6.72 -19.99
N VAL A 334 12.40 -5.58 -20.25
CA VAL A 334 12.74 -5.14 -21.62
C VAL A 334 14.16 -5.46 -22.00
N ALA A 335 15.03 -5.60 -21.00
CA ALA A 335 16.39 -6.06 -21.11
C ALA A 335 16.78 -6.74 -19.79
N LYS A 336 17.84 -7.53 -19.78
CA LYS A 336 18.34 -8.15 -18.54
C LYS A 336 18.56 -7.06 -17.48
N ASN A 337 17.91 -7.21 -16.31
CA ASN A 337 17.96 -6.27 -15.20
C ASN A 337 17.26 -4.91 -15.43
N VAL A 338 16.46 -4.75 -16.49
CA VAL A 338 15.66 -3.54 -16.76
C VAL A 338 14.21 -3.92 -16.90
N GLY A 339 13.40 -3.53 -15.95
CA GLY A 339 11.95 -3.72 -15.94
C GLY A 339 11.21 -2.42 -16.16
N LEU A 340 10.15 -2.47 -16.96
CA LEU A 340 9.16 -1.41 -17.09
C LEU A 340 7.87 -1.86 -16.44
N PHE A 341 7.14 -0.91 -15.87
CA PHE A 341 5.82 -1.16 -15.30
C PHE A 341 4.86 0.00 -15.50
N SER A 342 3.57 -0.29 -15.44
CA SER A 342 2.52 0.73 -15.55
C SER A 342 1.29 0.27 -14.77
N ARG A 343 0.62 1.21 -14.10
CA ARG A 343 -0.72 1.01 -13.52
C ARG A 343 -1.69 2.01 -14.12
N LEU A 344 -2.89 1.52 -14.47
CA LEU A 344 -4.04 2.34 -14.81
C LEU A 344 -5.16 1.98 -13.86
N GLY A 345 -5.89 2.97 -13.36
CA GLY A 345 -6.99 2.76 -12.45
C GLY A 345 -8.14 3.72 -12.70
N TRP A 346 -9.33 3.24 -12.42
CA TRP A 346 -10.56 4.02 -12.50
C TRP A 346 -11.63 3.46 -11.57
N ASN A 347 -12.38 4.36 -10.92
CA ASN A 347 -13.61 4.03 -10.21
C ASN A 347 -14.77 4.96 -10.62
N ASN A 348 -15.99 4.63 -10.23
CA ASN A 348 -17.17 5.37 -10.64
C ASN A 348 -17.23 6.83 -10.16
N GLY A 349 -16.44 7.20 -9.14
CA GLY A 349 -16.22 8.57 -8.67
C GLY A 349 -17.47 9.36 -8.24
N GLN A 350 -18.59 8.69 -7.95
CA GLN A 350 -19.84 9.32 -7.52
C GLN A 350 -19.98 9.31 -5.99
N LEU A 351 -19.25 8.42 -5.35
CA LEU A 351 -19.28 8.17 -3.92
C LEU A 351 -17.92 8.52 -3.32
N GLU A 352 -17.93 8.91 -2.05
CA GLU A 352 -16.71 9.18 -1.29
C GLU A 352 -15.77 7.99 -1.27
N SER A 353 -14.51 8.23 -0.96
CA SER A 353 -13.56 7.18 -0.62
C SER A 353 -13.80 6.73 0.82
N TRP A 354 -13.54 5.44 1.09
CA TRP A 354 -13.86 4.86 2.40
C TRP A 354 -12.62 4.50 3.21
N THR A 355 -11.60 4.00 2.53
CA THR A 355 -10.45 3.43 3.25
C THR A 355 -9.11 3.92 2.73
N PHE A 356 -8.85 4.02 1.43
CA PHE A 356 -7.51 4.26 0.92
C PHE A 356 -7.25 5.71 0.50
N THR A 357 -7.47 6.09 -0.76
CA THR A 357 -7.22 7.44 -1.28
C THR A 357 -8.43 8.02 -1.98
N ASP A 358 -8.44 9.37 -2.18
CA ASP A 358 -9.58 10.07 -2.78
C ASP A 358 -9.49 10.16 -4.31
N VAL A 359 -8.66 9.30 -4.91
CA VAL A 359 -8.39 9.24 -6.34
C VAL A 359 -9.48 8.48 -7.10
N ASN A 360 -9.99 9.08 -8.18
CA ASN A 360 -10.99 8.42 -9.02
C ASN A 360 -10.43 7.89 -10.35
N TRP A 361 -9.29 8.39 -10.82
CA TRP A 361 -8.55 7.82 -11.93
C TRP A 361 -7.05 8.05 -11.75
N THR A 362 -6.23 7.09 -12.19
CA THR A 362 -4.78 7.17 -12.12
C THR A 362 -4.13 6.52 -13.33
N ALA A 363 -2.96 7.02 -13.70
CA ALA A 363 -2.06 6.41 -14.67
C ALA A 363 -0.62 6.58 -14.20
N SER A 364 0.16 5.51 -14.23
CA SER A 364 1.59 5.56 -13.93
C SER A 364 2.41 4.81 -14.98
N LEU A 365 3.66 5.25 -15.13
CA LEU A 365 4.67 4.56 -15.92
C LEU A 365 6.01 4.68 -15.19
N GLY A 366 6.66 3.55 -14.99
CA GLY A 366 7.93 3.51 -14.29
C GLY A 366 8.90 2.47 -14.82
N MET A 367 10.11 2.55 -14.31
CA MET A 367 11.19 1.63 -14.61
C MET A 367 11.97 1.29 -13.33
N SER A 368 12.52 0.09 -13.30
CA SER A 368 13.46 -0.36 -12.29
C SER A 368 14.67 -0.98 -12.98
N VAL A 369 15.88 -0.62 -12.53
CA VAL A 369 17.14 -1.08 -13.09
C VAL A 369 17.99 -1.66 -11.96
N LYS A 370 18.43 -2.91 -12.09
CA LYS A 370 19.39 -3.54 -11.17
C LYS A 370 20.81 -3.11 -11.49
N GLY A 371 21.63 -2.93 -10.45
CA GLY A 371 22.96 -2.33 -10.51
C GLY A 371 24.07 -3.16 -11.16
N GLN A 372 23.73 -4.19 -11.92
CA GLN A 372 24.74 -5.04 -12.58
C GLN A 372 25.60 -4.24 -13.58
N ALA A 373 25.05 -3.24 -14.24
CA ALA A 373 25.78 -2.41 -15.21
C ALA A 373 26.88 -1.56 -14.57
N TRP A 374 26.78 -1.24 -13.29
CA TRP A 374 27.79 -0.50 -12.52
C TRP A 374 28.42 -1.32 -11.38
N HIS A 375 28.44 -2.66 -11.55
CA HIS A 375 29.11 -3.61 -10.65
C HIS A 375 28.56 -3.69 -9.20
N ARG A 376 27.33 -3.26 -8.99
CA ARG A 376 26.57 -3.36 -7.72
C ARG A 376 25.28 -4.14 -7.95
N ARG A 377 25.39 -5.45 -8.11
CA ARG A 377 24.33 -6.34 -8.63
C ARG A 377 23.03 -6.28 -7.84
N ASP A 378 23.13 -6.06 -6.54
CA ASP A 378 22.01 -6.10 -5.61
C ASP A 378 21.38 -4.72 -5.38
N ASP A 379 22.04 -3.64 -5.82
CA ASP A 379 21.47 -2.28 -5.80
C ASP A 379 20.35 -2.16 -6.83
N ALA A 380 19.47 -1.21 -6.60
CA ALA A 380 18.38 -0.87 -7.52
C ALA A 380 18.22 0.65 -7.71
N LEU A 381 17.93 1.05 -8.94
CA LEU A 381 17.50 2.39 -9.31
C LEU A 381 16.06 2.32 -9.81
N GLY A 382 15.18 3.15 -9.29
CA GLY A 382 13.80 3.28 -9.77
C GLY A 382 13.48 4.70 -10.22
N LEU A 383 12.60 4.80 -11.21
CA LEU A 383 12.00 6.05 -11.66
C LEU A 383 10.54 5.78 -12.02
N VAL A 384 9.61 6.59 -11.50
CA VAL A 384 8.19 6.49 -11.84
C VAL A 384 7.57 7.88 -12.00
N TYR A 385 6.69 8.01 -12.99
CA TYR A 385 5.83 9.18 -13.18
C TYR A 385 4.38 8.77 -13.05
N ILE A 386 3.61 9.52 -12.25
CA ILE A 386 2.25 9.23 -11.86
C ILE A 386 1.39 10.46 -12.15
N VAL A 387 0.18 10.22 -12.65
CA VAL A 387 -0.85 11.25 -12.78
C VAL A 387 -2.14 10.70 -12.20
N SER A 388 -2.76 11.43 -11.29
CA SER A 388 -4.01 11.04 -10.65
C SER A 388 -5.01 12.20 -10.62
N GLY A 389 -6.29 11.87 -10.50
CA GLY A 389 -7.31 12.91 -10.51
C GLY A 389 -8.64 12.49 -9.91
N ALA A 390 -9.41 13.53 -9.54
CA ALA A 390 -10.75 13.42 -9.01
C ALA A 390 -11.81 13.43 -10.14
N SER A 391 -12.95 12.77 -9.89
CA SER A 391 -14.15 12.83 -10.73
C SER A 391 -14.78 14.23 -10.71
N ILE A 392 -15.65 14.52 -11.68
CA ILE A 392 -16.38 15.81 -11.70
C ILE A 392 -17.25 15.98 -10.43
N ALA A 393 -17.80 14.88 -9.89
CA ALA A 393 -18.62 14.94 -8.68
C ALA A 393 -17.76 15.27 -7.44
N ASN A 394 -16.59 14.63 -7.31
CA ASN A 394 -15.63 14.91 -6.25
C ASN A 394 -15.09 16.36 -6.36
N GLN A 395 -14.67 16.80 -7.56
CA GLN A 395 -14.21 18.19 -7.79
C GLN A 395 -15.24 19.24 -7.33
N LYS A 396 -16.53 19.01 -7.59
CA LYS A 396 -17.60 19.92 -7.15
C LYS A 396 -17.74 19.92 -5.63
N PHE A 397 -17.63 18.75 -5.00
CA PHE A 397 -17.68 18.58 -3.56
C PHE A 397 -16.53 19.33 -2.87
N LEU A 398 -15.28 19.09 -3.30
CA LEU A 398 -14.09 19.77 -2.77
C LEU A 398 -14.17 21.30 -3.00
N LYS A 399 -14.65 21.74 -4.17
CA LYS A 399 -14.83 23.17 -4.46
C LYS A 399 -15.90 23.81 -3.58
N ALA A 400 -16.89 23.06 -3.13
CA ALA A 400 -17.92 23.54 -2.19
C ALA A 400 -17.43 23.60 -0.72
N GLY A 401 -16.16 23.27 -0.47
CA GLY A 401 -15.56 23.28 0.87
C GLY A 401 -15.59 21.92 1.57
N GLY A 402 -15.95 20.85 0.87
CA GLY A 402 -15.92 19.50 1.41
C GLY A 402 -14.51 19.00 1.70
N THR A 403 -14.38 18.07 2.64
CA THR A 403 -13.14 17.36 2.96
C THR A 403 -13.37 15.86 2.88
N ASP A 404 -12.39 15.14 2.35
CA ASP A 404 -12.39 13.68 2.26
C ASP A 404 -11.31 13.06 3.16
N ILE A 405 -10.73 11.90 2.85
CA ILE A 405 -9.74 11.23 3.72
C ILE A 405 -8.44 12.04 3.75
N LEU A 406 -7.89 12.37 2.57
CA LEU A 406 -6.57 13.00 2.43
C LEU A 406 -6.66 14.43 1.93
N ASP A 407 -7.74 14.80 1.25
CA ASP A 407 -7.90 16.07 0.55
C ASP A 407 -9.02 16.95 1.10
N GLY A 408 -9.15 18.15 0.53
CA GLY A 408 -10.17 19.14 0.90
C GLY A 408 -9.58 20.31 1.69
N ASP A 409 -9.13 21.33 0.97
CA ASP A 409 -8.52 22.53 1.53
C ASP A 409 -9.46 23.75 1.57
N GLY A 410 -10.77 23.53 1.31
CA GLY A 410 -11.82 24.54 1.34
C GLY A 410 -12.01 25.32 0.05
N ASN A 411 -11.12 25.26 -0.93
CA ASN A 411 -11.26 26.03 -2.19
C ASN A 411 -10.43 25.42 -3.34
N LEU A 412 -10.96 24.40 -3.98
CA LEU A 412 -10.29 23.70 -5.07
C LEU A 412 -10.15 24.54 -6.32
N SER A 413 -8.89 24.69 -6.82
CA SER A 413 -8.56 25.09 -8.19
C SER A 413 -8.02 23.87 -8.92
N TYR A 414 -8.92 23.05 -9.45
CA TYR A 414 -8.61 21.72 -9.96
C TYR A 414 -7.52 21.68 -11.03
N SER A 415 -6.60 20.76 -10.83
CA SER A 415 -5.68 20.20 -11.82
C SER A 415 -5.27 18.81 -11.35
N PRO A 416 -5.08 17.82 -12.23
CA PRO A 416 -4.58 16.52 -11.81
C PRO A 416 -3.29 16.65 -10.99
N GLU A 417 -3.19 15.87 -9.95
CA GLU A 417 -1.94 15.70 -9.19
C GLU A 417 -0.94 14.92 -10.05
N ARG A 418 0.33 15.30 -10.00
CA ARG A 418 1.42 14.61 -10.69
C ARG A 418 2.55 14.40 -9.72
N ALA A 419 3.00 13.16 -9.62
CA ALA A 419 4.16 12.80 -8.84
C ALA A 419 5.24 12.19 -9.72
N LEU A 420 6.47 12.57 -9.48
CA LEU A 420 7.68 11.94 -10.00
C LEU A 420 8.44 11.41 -8.79
N GLU A 421 8.82 10.14 -8.80
CA GLU A 421 9.72 9.59 -7.79
C GLU A 421 10.94 8.98 -8.46
N ALA A 422 12.10 9.23 -7.87
CA ALA A 422 13.37 8.62 -8.22
C ALA A 422 14.10 8.16 -6.95
N TYR A 423 14.43 6.88 -6.89
CA TYR A 423 15.19 6.35 -5.76
C TYR A 423 16.43 5.59 -6.20
N TYR A 424 17.40 5.52 -5.30
CA TYR A 424 18.52 4.59 -5.39
C TYR A 424 18.63 3.82 -4.08
N ASP A 425 18.51 2.50 -4.17
CA ASP A 425 18.63 1.57 -3.05
C ASP A 425 20.02 0.94 -3.05
N PHE A 426 20.79 1.23 -2.01
CA PHE A 426 22.10 0.65 -1.74
C PHE A 426 21.94 -0.61 -0.90
N HIS A 427 22.18 -1.76 -1.48
CA HIS A 427 22.31 -3.00 -0.73
C HIS A 427 23.70 -3.07 -0.08
N ILE A 428 23.75 -2.71 1.20
CA ILE A 428 25.02 -2.59 1.94
C ILE A 428 25.51 -3.96 2.42
N TRP A 429 24.59 -4.75 2.96
CA TRP A 429 24.78 -6.13 3.39
C TRP A 429 23.59 -6.99 2.98
N LYS A 430 23.72 -8.32 3.16
CA LYS A 430 22.65 -9.28 2.87
C LYS A 430 21.29 -8.93 3.50
N THR A 431 21.33 -8.15 4.56
CA THR A 431 20.17 -7.82 5.40
C THR A 431 19.92 -6.31 5.54
N LEU A 432 20.77 -5.46 4.95
CA LEU A 432 20.72 -4.01 5.16
C LEU A 432 20.66 -3.25 3.85
N HIS A 433 19.59 -2.49 3.69
CA HIS A 433 19.35 -1.55 2.59
C HIS A 433 19.39 -0.11 3.09
N VAL A 434 20.00 0.77 2.33
CA VAL A 434 19.97 2.23 2.53
C VAL A 434 19.48 2.86 1.25
N THR A 435 18.38 3.59 1.30
CA THR A 435 17.79 4.22 0.11
C THR A 435 17.88 5.74 0.25
N VAL A 436 18.22 6.41 -0.84
CA VAL A 436 17.98 7.85 -1.04
C VAL A 436 16.85 8.02 -2.04
N ASP A 437 15.97 8.97 -1.77
CA ASP A 437 14.74 9.17 -2.50
C ASP A 437 14.50 10.66 -2.76
N TYR A 438 13.98 10.95 -3.94
CA TYR A 438 13.52 12.28 -4.31
C TYR A 438 12.17 12.18 -4.99
N GLN A 439 11.21 13.00 -4.54
CA GLN A 439 9.91 13.11 -5.17
C GLN A 439 9.55 14.56 -5.48
N LEU A 440 8.93 14.77 -6.63
CA LEU A 440 8.38 16.06 -7.04
C LEU A 440 6.87 15.92 -7.22
N VAL A 441 6.09 16.62 -6.40
CA VAL A 441 4.63 16.60 -6.46
C VAL A 441 4.10 17.95 -6.97
N SER A 442 3.39 17.92 -8.08
CA SER A 442 2.73 19.10 -8.64
C SER A 442 1.23 19.01 -8.44
N ASN A 443 0.60 20.13 -8.07
CA ASN A 443 -0.83 20.25 -7.75
C ASN A 443 -1.26 19.28 -6.62
N PRO A 444 -0.60 19.29 -5.45
CA PRO A 444 -0.92 18.38 -4.36
C PRO A 444 -2.41 18.45 -4.00
N ALA A 445 -3.02 17.29 -3.73
CA ALA A 445 -4.47 17.15 -3.51
C ALA A 445 -5.31 17.80 -4.62
N PHE A 446 -4.92 17.59 -5.88
CA PHE A 446 -5.57 18.12 -7.10
C PHE A 446 -5.64 19.64 -7.20
N ASN A 447 -4.85 20.41 -6.43
CA ASN A 447 -4.99 21.85 -6.37
C ASN A 447 -3.78 22.61 -6.97
N ARG A 448 -3.98 23.23 -8.16
CA ARG A 448 -2.95 24.05 -8.83
C ARG A 448 -2.61 25.36 -8.12
N ALA A 449 -3.33 25.72 -7.07
CA ALA A 449 -3.00 26.89 -6.25
C ALA A 449 -1.89 26.60 -5.25
N ARG A 450 -1.38 25.35 -5.22
CA ARG A 450 -0.40 24.83 -4.27
C ARG A 450 0.70 24.07 -5.02
N GLY A 451 1.94 24.14 -4.51
CA GLY A 451 3.10 23.46 -5.06
C GLY A 451 3.74 24.19 -6.25
N PRO A 452 4.67 23.54 -7.00
CA PRO A 452 5.15 22.17 -6.76
C PRO A 452 5.86 21.99 -5.42
N VAL A 453 6.01 20.75 -4.97
CA VAL A 453 6.64 20.37 -3.70
C VAL A 453 7.80 19.43 -4.00
N ASP A 454 9.00 19.80 -3.59
CA ASP A 454 10.18 18.94 -3.60
C ASP A 454 10.26 18.17 -2.28
N ILE A 455 10.34 16.85 -2.34
CA ILE A 455 10.39 15.98 -1.16
C ILE A 455 11.66 15.14 -1.24
N PHE A 456 12.43 15.17 -0.17
CA PHE A 456 13.66 14.39 -0.02
C PHE A 456 13.46 13.34 1.05
N GLY A 457 13.83 12.10 0.73
CA GLY A 457 13.68 10.96 1.61
C GLY A 457 14.97 10.17 1.79
N ALA A 458 15.08 9.54 2.94
CA ALA A 458 16.08 8.51 3.22
C ALA A 458 15.40 7.37 3.96
N ARG A 459 15.68 6.13 3.54
CA ARG A 459 15.16 4.92 4.18
C ARG A 459 16.32 4.04 4.61
N LEU A 460 16.24 3.54 5.83
CA LEU A 460 17.07 2.46 6.35
C LEU A 460 16.15 1.25 6.54
N HIS A 461 16.42 0.16 5.83
CA HIS A 461 15.65 -1.08 5.95
C HIS A 461 16.58 -2.23 6.29
N TRP A 462 16.18 -3.02 7.27
CA TRP A 462 16.89 -4.21 7.69
C TRP A 462 15.91 -5.39 7.80
N GLU A 463 16.28 -6.53 7.22
CA GLU A 463 15.50 -7.76 7.26
C GLU A 463 16.37 -8.99 7.56
N PHE A 464 15.79 -9.95 8.28
CA PHE A 464 16.48 -11.15 8.73
C PHE A 464 15.58 -12.37 8.70
#